data_9912f113c0f103c4c4fe50f3ccc13525
#
_entry.id   9912f113c0f103c4c4fe50f3ccc13525
#
_cell.length_a   1.000
_cell.length_b   1.000
_cell.length_c   1.000
_cell.angle_alpha   90.00
_cell.angle_beta   90.00
_cell.angle_gamma   90.00
#
_symmetry.space_group_name_H-M   'P 1'
#
loop_
_entity.id
_entity.type
_entity.pdbx_description
1 polymer ?
#
loop_
_entity_poly.entity_id
_entity_poly.type
_entity_poly.pdbx_seq_one_letter_code
_entity_poly.pdbx_strand_id
1 'polypeptide(L)'
;MKTKKILLPLVALFVLGLSSCCDEKEGLTYSSTVLRNSELKTILTSKGFSFDKDGKLELNNLATSTVSLDLSNTKLKDLSGLDILPNLKEVKLSNNDYGPVFDFSTLPSQITSVDLTGNNIYDFEGLVETKTENEELKTTVLHPLKKLYLPASAKYNVEDLMPFNMVQGQETDLKMADSTGKLEKYTTVREIPDPIFCEYLKTLYPSMFIDKNHIDFSKMPKLTEQGQNIYLLLPEEKENPASIEGVEYFINNPFLAKFMVMLNTGRSYKVGYLMPRKNIDVFALFSIEAEGEIDFSKATSLDVLGLVKCPSVKHLDLSHTKVCNQDIKDFHPMADNSLNLVHCPNLETITLANPAKGATNRVLLVDLPKLKKVDLSSITTLGDLGIFLDNTEVVYPKLNSFYDSNTKKVTKLTEGEETVSVTVSQKTLESSAFKEFIKEYGQYCSDGKAYAEAEYGAVAWKKK
;
A
#
# COMPACT_ATOMS: atom_id res chain seq x y z
N MET A 1 35.79 -32.99 -12.38
CA MET A 1 34.78 -33.90 -11.81
C MET A 1 34.38 -33.37 -10.44
N LYS A 2 33.23 -32.69 -10.34
CA LYS A 2 32.61 -32.33 -9.07
C LYS A 2 31.15 -32.76 -9.14
N THR A 3 30.84 -33.77 -8.38
CA THR A 3 29.54 -34.41 -8.28
C THR A 3 28.53 -33.49 -7.62
N LYS A 4 27.44 -33.11 -8.33
CA LYS A 4 26.29 -32.45 -7.80
C LYS A 4 25.44 -33.47 -7.02
N LYS A 5 25.25 -33.23 -5.73
CA LYS A 5 24.27 -33.97 -4.90
C LYS A 5 22.89 -33.44 -5.20
N ILE A 6 22.07 -34.28 -5.80
CA ILE A 6 20.62 -34.05 -5.97
C ILE A 6 19.96 -34.47 -4.65
N LEU A 7 19.30 -33.53 -3.97
CA LEU A 7 18.44 -33.83 -2.83
C LEU A 7 17.07 -34.25 -3.39
N LEU A 8 16.72 -35.52 -3.27
CA LEU A 8 15.36 -36.01 -3.46
C LEU A 8 14.51 -35.68 -2.23
N PRO A 9 13.26 -35.24 -2.40
CA PRO A 9 12.34 -35.17 -1.28
C PRO A 9 11.89 -36.55 -0.85
N LEU A 10 11.98 -36.78 0.45
CA LEU A 10 11.59 -38.02 1.12
C LEU A 10 10.06 -38.16 1.08
N VAL A 11 9.54 -39.04 0.25
CA VAL A 11 8.15 -39.47 0.29
C VAL A 11 8.02 -40.43 1.45
N ALA A 12 7.35 -40.02 2.52
CA ALA A 12 7.04 -40.91 3.63
C ALA A 12 5.95 -41.91 3.23
N LEU A 13 6.38 -43.12 2.94
CA LEU A 13 5.49 -44.28 2.74
C LEU A 13 5.00 -44.75 4.11
N PHE A 14 3.72 -44.53 4.42
CA PHE A 14 3.10 -45.16 5.60
C PHE A 14 2.82 -46.65 5.30
N VAL A 15 3.57 -47.52 5.96
CA VAL A 15 3.29 -48.97 6.00
C VAL A 15 2.16 -49.18 6.99
N LEU A 16 1.00 -49.63 6.51
CA LEU A 16 -0.09 -50.15 7.34
C LEU A 16 0.30 -51.50 7.88
N GLY A 17 0.58 -51.59 9.19
CA GLY A 17 0.65 -52.85 9.91
C GLY A 17 -0.74 -53.40 10.17
N LEU A 18 -1.10 -54.49 9.49
CA LEU A 18 -2.27 -55.30 9.80
C LEU A 18 -1.99 -56.11 11.05
N SER A 19 -2.69 -55.86 12.14
CA SER A 19 -2.88 -56.86 13.19
C SER A 19 -4.39 -57.06 13.37
N SER A 20 -4.80 -58.24 13.04
CA SER A 20 -6.14 -58.83 13.15
C SER A 20 -6.50 -59.11 14.61
N CYS A 21 -7.68 -58.69 15.07
CA CYS A 21 -8.74 -59.54 15.60
C CYS A 21 -9.87 -58.76 16.26
N CYS A 22 -11.08 -59.07 15.81
CA CYS A 22 -12.37 -59.06 16.50
C CYS A 22 -13.08 -57.74 16.78
N ASP A 23 -14.27 -57.70 16.26
CA ASP A 23 -15.37 -56.74 16.33
C ASP A 23 -15.28 -55.57 15.39
N GLU A 24 -15.96 -55.76 14.22
CA GLU A 24 -16.27 -54.73 13.21
C GLU A 24 -17.24 -53.68 13.78
N LYS A 25 -16.68 -52.75 14.56
CA LYS A 25 -17.04 -51.36 14.45
C LYS A 25 -16.00 -50.77 13.49
N GLU A 26 -16.42 -50.38 12.26
CA GLU A 26 -15.60 -49.55 11.40
C GLU A 26 -15.07 -48.41 12.25
N GLY A 27 -13.78 -48.47 12.61
CA GLY A 27 -13.17 -47.48 13.46
C GLY A 27 -13.15 -46.14 12.76
N LEU A 28 -13.90 -45.16 13.27
CA LEU A 28 -13.91 -43.82 12.74
C LEU A 28 -12.47 -43.29 12.68
N THR A 29 -12.04 -42.84 11.51
CA THR A 29 -10.71 -42.25 11.29
C THR A 29 -10.82 -40.73 11.42
N TYR A 30 -9.90 -40.14 12.16
CA TYR A 30 -9.89 -38.70 12.41
C TYR A 30 -8.65 -38.05 11.84
N SER A 31 -8.73 -36.73 11.56
CA SER A 31 -7.60 -35.92 11.16
C SER A 31 -6.48 -35.93 12.23
N SER A 32 -5.24 -35.84 11.80
CA SER A 32 -4.09 -35.73 12.71
C SER A 32 -4.06 -34.40 13.48
N THR A 33 -4.64 -33.36 12.89
CA THR A 33 -4.71 -32.00 13.43
C THR A 33 -6.08 -31.68 14.00
N VAL A 34 -6.12 -30.74 14.94
CA VAL A 34 -7.34 -30.19 15.55
C VAL A 34 -7.69 -28.88 14.86
N LEU A 35 -8.94 -28.73 14.44
CA LEU A 35 -9.45 -27.47 13.93
C LEU A 35 -9.70 -26.48 15.07
N ARG A 36 -8.79 -25.51 15.21
CA ARG A 36 -8.87 -24.49 16.26
C ARG A 36 -9.76 -23.30 15.87
N ASN A 37 -9.90 -23.03 14.58
CA ASN A 37 -10.78 -21.99 14.07
C ASN A 37 -12.25 -22.39 14.32
N SER A 38 -12.85 -21.82 15.35
CA SER A 38 -14.21 -22.15 15.80
C SER A 38 -15.29 -21.71 14.80
N GLU A 39 -15.04 -20.63 14.08
CA GLU A 39 -15.95 -20.11 13.07
C GLU A 39 -15.99 -21.05 11.85
N LEU A 40 -14.82 -21.43 11.34
CA LEU A 40 -14.70 -22.41 10.27
C LEU A 40 -15.31 -23.77 10.70
N LYS A 41 -15.06 -24.20 11.94
CA LYS A 41 -15.63 -25.44 12.47
C LYS A 41 -17.16 -25.38 12.48
N THR A 42 -17.75 -24.28 12.90
CA THR A 42 -19.21 -24.08 12.89
C THR A 42 -19.77 -24.14 11.46
N ILE A 43 -19.11 -23.48 10.52
CA ILE A 43 -19.51 -23.53 9.10
C ILE A 43 -19.40 -24.95 8.55
N LEU A 44 -18.30 -25.66 8.78
CA LEU A 44 -18.12 -27.04 8.32
C LEU A 44 -19.18 -27.97 8.94
N THR A 45 -19.45 -27.82 10.24
CA THR A 45 -20.51 -28.61 10.91
C THR A 45 -21.88 -28.36 10.26
N SER A 46 -22.22 -27.13 9.92
CA SER A 46 -23.48 -26.80 9.23
C SER A 46 -23.55 -27.39 7.82
N LYS A 47 -22.40 -27.71 7.22
CA LYS A 47 -22.29 -28.39 5.92
C LYS A 47 -22.23 -29.92 6.03
N GLY A 48 -22.41 -30.47 7.23
CA GLY A 48 -22.49 -31.90 7.49
C GLY A 48 -21.17 -32.59 7.87
N PHE A 49 -20.10 -31.82 8.06
CA PHE A 49 -18.85 -32.41 8.57
C PHE A 49 -18.94 -32.70 10.06
N SER A 50 -18.39 -33.83 10.48
CA SER A 50 -18.37 -34.27 11.87
C SER A 50 -17.03 -34.12 12.52
N PHE A 51 -17.02 -33.77 13.80
CA PHE A 51 -15.82 -33.60 14.60
C PHE A 51 -15.93 -34.39 15.91
N ASP A 52 -14.79 -34.87 16.39
CA ASP A 52 -14.72 -35.43 17.72
C ASP A 52 -14.78 -34.35 18.83
N LYS A 53 -14.78 -34.77 20.09
CA LYS A 53 -14.79 -33.87 21.27
C LYS A 53 -13.56 -32.95 21.33
N ASP A 54 -12.45 -33.35 20.73
CA ASP A 54 -11.20 -32.62 20.74
C ASP A 54 -11.07 -31.68 19.52
N GLY A 55 -12.02 -31.72 18.59
CA GLY A 55 -12.07 -30.87 17.38
C GLY A 55 -11.30 -31.44 16.19
N LYS A 56 -11.06 -32.76 16.17
CA LYS A 56 -10.52 -33.46 15.00
C LYS A 56 -11.64 -33.80 14.04
N LEU A 57 -11.40 -33.60 12.74
CA LEU A 57 -12.35 -33.91 11.68
C LEU A 57 -12.45 -35.42 11.49
N GLU A 58 -13.67 -35.97 11.45
CA GLU A 58 -13.93 -37.32 11.03
C GLU A 58 -13.66 -37.47 9.52
N LEU A 59 -12.71 -38.33 9.15
CA LEU A 59 -12.29 -38.57 7.76
C LEU A 59 -13.26 -39.59 7.08
N ASN A 60 -14.53 -39.27 7.14
CA ASN A 60 -15.58 -40.04 6.41
C ASN A 60 -15.54 -39.72 4.92
N ASN A 61 -16.46 -40.33 4.17
CA ASN A 61 -16.54 -40.13 2.72
C ASN A 61 -16.74 -38.65 2.33
N LEU A 62 -17.54 -37.89 3.08
CA LEU A 62 -17.72 -36.46 2.83
C LEU A 62 -16.39 -35.71 2.93
N ALA A 63 -15.67 -35.90 4.05
CA ALA A 63 -14.42 -35.18 4.28
C ALA A 63 -13.33 -35.56 3.25
N THR A 64 -13.23 -36.82 2.90
CA THR A 64 -12.22 -37.34 1.96
C THR A 64 -12.56 -37.11 0.49
N SER A 65 -13.83 -36.94 0.12
CA SER A 65 -14.25 -36.66 -1.26
C SER A 65 -14.37 -35.14 -1.56
N THR A 66 -14.30 -34.28 -0.54
CA THR A 66 -14.47 -32.84 -0.73
C THR A 66 -13.25 -32.23 -1.44
N VAL A 67 -13.43 -31.83 -2.69
CA VAL A 67 -12.44 -31.16 -3.53
C VAL A 67 -12.70 -29.65 -3.63
N SER A 68 -13.98 -29.26 -3.52
CA SER A 68 -14.42 -27.85 -3.58
C SER A 68 -15.28 -27.54 -2.35
N LEU A 69 -15.01 -26.39 -1.72
CA LEU A 69 -15.74 -25.91 -0.56
C LEU A 69 -16.31 -24.52 -0.84
N ASP A 70 -17.64 -24.42 -0.75
CA ASP A 70 -18.32 -23.14 -0.88
C ASP A 70 -18.42 -22.47 0.50
N LEU A 71 -17.68 -21.36 0.66
CA LEU A 71 -17.68 -20.50 1.84
C LEU A 71 -18.22 -19.10 1.51
N SER A 72 -18.95 -18.95 0.39
CA SER A 72 -19.55 -17.68 0.00
C SER A 72 -20.57 -17.20 1.04
N ASN A 73 -20.66 -15.90 1.25
CA ASN A 73 -21.62 -15.25 2.16
C ASN A 73 -21.55 -15.73 3.63
N THR A 74 -20.43 -16.30 4.06
CA THR A 74 -20.26 -16.78 5.45
C THR A 74 -19.69 -15.72 6.38
N LYS A 75 -19.08 -14.65 5.82
CA LYS A 75 -18.32 -13.62 6.52
C LYS A 75 -17.06 -14.13 7.24
N LEU A 76 -16.65 -15.36 6.92
CA LEU A 76 -15.41 -15.95 7.46
C LEU A 76 -14.21 -15.11 7.06
N LYS A 77 -13.44 -14.63 8.04
CA LYS A 77 -12.23 -13.83 7.82
C LYS A 77 -10.94 -14.63 7.99
N ASP A 78 -10.90 -15.51 8.96
CA ASP A 78 -9.77 -16.38 9.21
C ASP A 78 -9.89 -17.68 8.42
N LEU A 79 -9.01 -17.87 7.44
CA LEU A 79 -8.97 -19.04 6.57
C LEU A 79 -8.09 -20.18 7.12
N SER A 80 -7.54 -20.00 8.32
CA SER A 80 -6.71 -21.03 8.96
C SER A 80 -7.48 -22.32 9.22
N GLY A 81 -6.83 -23.45 8.95
CA GLY A 81 -7.40 -24.78 9.19
C GLY A 81 -8.14 -25.38 8.00
N LEU A 82 -8.15 -24.73 6.82
CA LEU A 82 -8.70 -25.33 5.59
C LEU A 82 -7.93 -26.58 5.14
N ASP A 83 -6.69 -26.74 5.55
CA ASP A 83 -5.84 -27.92 5.32
C ASP A 83 -6.34 -29.17 6.04
N ILE A 84 -7.30 -29.05 6.97
CA ILE A 84 -7.94 -30.20 7.62
C ILE A 84 -8.72 -31.08 6.63
N LEU A 85 -9.15 -30.51 5.49
CA LEU A 85 -9.78 -31.23 4.39
C LEU A 85 -8.70 -31.71 3.40
N PRO A 86 -8.33 -32.99 3.41
CA PRO A 86 -7.08 -33.46 2.77
C PRO A 86 -7.06 -33.31 1.24
N ASN A 87 -8.21 -33.32 0.59
CA ASN A 87 -8.33 -33.27 -0.86
C ASN A 87 -8.90 -31.94 -1.38
N LEU A 88 -9.06 -30.93 -0.50
CA LEU A 88 -9.57 -29.62 -0.88
C LEU A 88 -8.62 -28.92 -1.85
N LYS A 89 -9.14 -28.50 -3.02
CA LYS A 89 -8.40 -27.78 -4.08
C LYS A 89 -9.05 -26.47 -4.44
N GLU A 90 -10.33 -26.31 -4.22
CA GLU A 90 -11.09 -25.13 -4.58
C GLU A 90 -11.82 -24.55 -3.37
N VAL A 91 -11.74 -23.23 -3.21
CA VAL A 91 -12.55 -22.48 -2.26
C VAL A 91 -13.29 -21.34 -2.97
N LYS A 92 -14.59 -21.24 -2.69
CA LYS A 92 -15.39 -20.09 -3.09
C LYS A 92 -15.52 -19.16 -1.89
N LEU A 93 -14.95 -17.99 -2.01
CA LEU A 93 -14.86 -16.97 -0.96
C LEU A 93 -15.65 -15.69 -1.34
N SER A 94 -16.55 -15.81 -2.32
CA SER A 94 -17.30 -14.67 -2.82
C SER A 94 -18.22 -14.05 -1.76
N ASN A 95 -18.40 -12.72 -1.81
CA ASN A 95 -19.30 -11.96 -0.95
C ASN A 95 -19.03 -12.15 0.56
N ASN A 96 -17.77 -12.07 0.99
CA ASN A 96 -17.36 -12.21 2.39
C ASN A 96 -16.79 -10.94 3.01
N ASP A 97 -16.91 -9.80 2.33
CA ASP A 97 -16.36 -8.52 2.77
C ASP A 97 -14.82 -8.56 2.95
N TYR A 98 -14.09 -9.38 2.16
CA TYR A 98 -12.64 -9.31 2.12
C TYR A 98 -12.17 -8.00 1.48
N GLY A 99 -11.08 -7.50 1.95
CA GLY A 99 -10.41 -6.30 1.43
C GLY A 99 -10.03 -5.30 2.54
N PRO A 100 -9.31 -4.26 2.19
CA PRO A 100 -8.81 -3.89 0.86
C PRO A 100 -7.71 -4.81 0.31
N VAL A 101 -7.01 -5.55 1.15
CA VAL A 101 -5.94 -6.49 0.79
C VAL A 101 -6.42 -7.92 1.02
N PHE A 102 -6.08 -8.84 0.09
CA PHE A 102 -6.25 -10.28 0.27
C PHE A 102 -4.89 -10.97 0.27
N ASP A 103 -4.61 -11.70 1.34
CA ASP A 103 -3.34 -12.40 1.52
C ASP A 103 -3.46 -13.89 1.17
N PHE A 104 -2.90 -14.29 0.02
CA PHE A 104 -2.85 -15.67 -0.44
C PHE A 104 -2.00 -16.57 0.46
N SER A 105 -1.07 -16.02 1.26
CA SER A 105 -0.26 -16.81 2.19
C SER A 105 -1.09 -17.44 3.31
N THR A 106 -2.29 -16.93 3.55
CA THR A 106 -3.26 -17.49 4.51
C THR A 106 -3.94 -18.76 4.00
N LEU A 107 -3.87 -19.03 2.70
CA LEU A 107 -4.42 -20.24 2.11
C LEU A 107 -3.42 -21.39 2.15
N PRO A 108 -3.86 -22.61 2.48
CA PRO A 108 -3.03 -23.80 2.32
C PRO A 108 -2.52 -23.95 0.88
N SER A 109 -1.27 -24.35 0.70
CA SER A 109 -0.63 -24.50 -0.62
C SER A 109 -1.31 -25.50 -1.55
N GLN A 110 -2.14 -26.39 -1.01
CA GLN A 110 -2.95 -27.33 -1.77
C GLN A 110 -4.13 -26.68 -2.52
N ILE A 111 -4.55 -25.48 -2.11
CA ILE A 111 -5.64 -24.73 -2.76
C ILE A 111 -5.09 -24.14 -4.06
N THR A 112 -5.68 -24.55 -5.17
CA THR A 112 -5.29 -24.12 -6.52
C THR A 112 -6.39 -23.38 -7.27
N SER A 113 -7.56 -23.24 -6.66
CA SER A 113 -8.73 -22.60 -7.27
C SER A 113 -9.42 -21.70 -6.25
N VAL A 114 -9.55 -20.43 -6.57
CA VAL A 114 -10.10 -19.41 -5.65
C VAL A 114 -11.10 -18.52 -6.40
N ASP A 115 -12.25 -18.30 -5.78
CA ASP A 115 -13.25 -17.34 -6.25
C ASP A 115 -13.40 -16.22 -5.20
N LEU A 116 -12.95 -15.00 -5.55
CA LEU A 116 -12.98 -13.82 -4.71
C LEU A 116 -14.03 -12.79 -5.16
N THR A 117 -14.92 -13.14 -6.07
CA THR A 117 -15.92 -12.22 -6.62
C THR A 117 -16.82 -11.60 -5.56
N GLY A 118 -17.32 -10.40 -5.79
CA GLY A 118 -18.22 -9.70 -4.87
C GLY A 118 -17.59 -9.24 -3.56
N ASN A 119 -16.26 -9.28 -3.45
CA ASN A 119 -15.50 -8.67 -2.36
C ASN A 119 -14.96 -7.30 -2.79
N ASN A 120 -14.42 -6.54 -1.83
CA ASN A 120 -13.87 -5.21 -2.09
C ASN A 120 -12.32 -5.24 -1.98
N ILE A 121 -11.69 -6.08 -2.80
CA ILE A 121 -10.25 -6.31 -2.81
C ILE A 121 -9.61 -5.46 -3.89
N TYR A 122 -8.60 -4.70 -3.52
CA TYR A 122 -7.82 -3.83 -4.40
C TYR A 122 -6.39 -4.31 -4.56
N ASP A 123 -5.88 -5.07 -3.59
CA ASP A 123 -4.47 -5.46 -3.52
C ASP A 123 -4.30 -6.92 -3.07
N PHE A 124 -3.16 -7.53 -3.44
CA PHE A 124 -2.91 -8.95 -3.18
C PHE A 124 -1.52 -9.14 -2.54
N GLU A 125 -1.49 -9.90 -1.45
CA GLU A 125 -0.26 -10.39 -0.83
C GLU A 125 -0.09 -11.89 -1.09
N GLY A 126 1.14 -12.37 -1.10
CA GLY A 126 1.43 -13.78 -1.23
C GLY A 126 1.07 -14.41 -2.58
N LEU A 127 0.65 -13.62 -3.59
CA LEU A 127 0.37 -14.12 -4.94
C LEU A 127 1.64 -14.21 -5.78
N VAL A 128 2.38 -13.11 -5.85
CA VAL A 128 3.65 -13.00 -6.58
C VAL A 128 4.69 -12.20 -5.79
N GLU A 129 5.95 -12.42 -6.09
CA GLU A 129 7.05 -11.53 -5.74
C GLU A 129 7.70 -11.03 -7.03
N THR A 130 7.81 -9.71 -7.19
CA THR A 130 8.42 -9.08 -8.36
C THR A 130 9.69 -8.35 -7.97
N LYS A 131 10.72 -8.46 -8.83
CA LYS A 131 11.98 -7.69 -8.74
C LYS A 131 12.32 -7.17 -10.10
N THR A 132 12.70 -5.91 -10.19
CA THR A 132 13.23 -5.33 -11.42
C THR A 132 14.75 -5.41 -11.36
N GLU A 133 15.35 -6.19 -12.24
CA GLU A 133 16.81 -6.34 -12.38
C GLU A 133 17.19 -6.11 -13.85
N ASN A 134 18.12 -5.19 -14.10
CA ASN A 134 18.58 -4.85 -15.46
C ASN A 134 17.44 -4.49 -16.43
N GLU A 135 16.48 -3.69 -15.96
CA GLU A 135 15.27 -3.30 -16.71
C GLU A 135 14.30 -4.46 -17.02
N GLU A 136 14.58 -5.67 -16.55
CA GLU A 136 13.67 -6.81 -16.69
C GLU A 136 12.88 -7.05 -15.41
N LEU A 137 11.58 -7.34 -15.57
CA LEU A 137 10.71 -7.73 -14.47
C LEU A 137 10.84 -9.23 -14.23
N LYS A 138 11.47 -9.60 -13.11
CA LYS A 138 11.53 -10.99 -12.66
C LYS A 138 10.39 -11.25 -11.69
N THR A 139 9.54 -12.20 -12.03
CA THR A 139 8.37 -12.58 -11.25
C THR A 139 8.49 -14.00 -10.73
N THR A 140 8.30 -14.19 -9.44
CA THR A 140 8.14 -15.49 -8.81
C THR A 140 6.68 -15.64 -8.38
N VAL A 141 6.00 -16.67 -8.84
CA VAL A 141 4.64 -17.00 -8.37
C VAL A 141 4.75 -17.71 -7.03
N LEU A 142 4.20 -17.11 -5.98
CA LEU A 142 4.24 -17.63 -4.62
C LEU A 142 3.08 -18.61 -4.36
N HIS A 143 1.91 -18.34 -4.93
CA HIS A 143 0.73 -19.21 -4.84
C HIS A 143 0.24 -19.60 -6.24
N PRO A 144 0.66 -20.75 -6.80
CA PRO A 144 0.27 -21.19 -8.13
C PRO A 144 -1.22 -21.56 -8.19
N LEU A 145 -1.96 -20.96 -9.11
CA LEU A 145 -3.39 -21.15 -9.24
C LEU A 145 -3.77 -21.73 -10.62
N LYS A 146 -4.75 -22.62 -10.63
CA LYS A 146 -5.42 -23.11 -11.85
C LYS A 146 -6.68 -22.31 -12.18
N LYS A 147 -7.25 -21.65 -11.16
CA LYS A 147 -8.43 -20.81 -11.30
C LYS A 147 -8.34 -19.65 -10.32
N LEU A 148 -8.53 -18.44 -10.83
CA LEU A 148 -8.63 -17.23 -10.01
C LEU A 148 -9.74 -16.33 -10.58
N TYR A 149 -10.79 -16.13 -9.79
CA TYR A 149 -11.88 -15.22 -10.13
C TYR A 149 -11.82 -14.00 -9.20
N LEU A 150 -11.71 -12.83 -9.81
CA LEU A 150 -11.40 -11.56 -9.16
C LEU A 150 -12.64 -10.67 -9.06
N PRO A 151 -12.75 -9.85 -8.02
CA PRO A 151 -13.77 -8.80 -7.95
C PRO A 151 -13.45 -7.64 -8.90
N ALA A 152 -14.47 -6.85 -9.23
CA ALA A 152 -14.32 -5.65 -10.09
C ALA A 152 -13.39 -4.60 -9.49
N SER A 153 -13.31 -4.51 -8.16
CA SER A 153 -12.42 -3.59 -7.44
C SER A 153 -10.93 -3.83 -7.71
N ALA A 154 -10.55 -5.05 -8.12
CA ALA A 154 -9.17 -5.40 -8.44
C ALA A 154 -8.67 -4.84 -9.81
N LYS A 155 -9.51 -4.09 -10.54
CA LYS A 155 -9.18 -3.62 -11.91
C LYS A 155 -7.92 -2.76 -11.99
N TYR A 156 -7.57 -2.04 -10.91
CA TYR A 156 -6.41 -1.16 -10.86
C TYR A 156 -5.15 -1.83 -10.29
N ASN A 157 -5.25 -3.07 -9.78
CA ASN A 157 -4.08 -3.80 -9.34
C ASN A 157 -3.25 -4.26 -10.56
N VAL A 158 -2.21 -3.52 -10.86
CA VAL A 158 -1.26 -3.82 -11.95
C VAL A 158 -0.04 -4.55 -11.40
N GLU A 159 0.36 -4.23 -10.20
CA GLU A 159 1.60 -4.67 -9.56
C GLU A 159 1.68 -6.17 -9.27
N ASP A 160 0.54 -6.83 -9.03
CA ASP A 160 0.49 -8.26 -8.74
C ASP A 160 -0.15 -9.06 -9.88
N LEU A 161 -1.31 -8.57 -10.38
CA LEU A 161 -2.08 -9.30 -11.38
C LEU A 161 -1.44 -9.31 -12.77
N MET A 162 -0.77 -8.23 -13.19
CA MET A 162 -0.06 -8.23 -14.47
C MET A 162 1.12 -9.21 -14.46
N PRO A 163 2.04 -9.17 -13.49
CA PRO A 163 3.13 -10.13 -13.42
C PRO A 163 2.63 -11.59 -13.28
N PHE A 164 1.60 -11.82 -12.48
CA PHE A 164 0.97 -13.14 -12.38
C PHE A 164 0.44 -13.62 -13.74
N ASN A 165 -0.30 -12.77 -14.45
CA ASN A 165 -0.84 -13.09 -15.76
C ASN A 165 0.26 -13.34 -16.81
N MET A 166 1.36 -12.59 -16.76
CA MET A 166 2.50 -12.78 -17.68
C MET A 166 3.17 -14.14 -17.49
N VAL A 167 3.29 -14.62 -16.26
CA VAL A 167 3.98 -15.88 -15.94
C VAL A 167 3.05 -17.09 -15.98
N GLN A 168 1.84 -16.97 -15.43
CA GLN A 168 0.94 -18.12 -15.24
C GLN A 168 -0.43 -17.98 -15.91
N GLY A 169 -0.74 -16.86 -16.54
CA GLY A 169 -2.07 -16.59 -17.11
C GLY A 169 -2.54 -17.56 -18.19
N GLN A 170 -1.62 -18.25 -18.86
CA GLN A 170 -1.98 -19.29 -19.85
C GLN A 170 -2.41 -20.62 -19.21
N GLU A 171 -1.98 -20.88 -17.98
CA GLU A 171 -2.28 -22.10 -17.22
C GLU A 171 -3.42 -21.91 -16.23
N THR A 172 -3.84 -20.66 -16.04
CA THR A 172 -4.87 -20.26 -15.06
C THR A 172 -6.15 -19.83 -15.77
N ASP A 173 -7.31 -20.37 -15.38
CA ASP A 173 -8.60 -19.76 -15.70
C ASP A 173 -8.76 -18.46 -14.89
N LEU A 174 -8.14 -17.39 -15.40
CA LEU A 174 -8.09 -16.08 -14.78
C LEU A 174 -9.20 -15.19 -15.34
N LYS A 175 -10.15 -14.81 -14.47
CA LYS A 175 -11.28 -13.95 -14.83
C LYS A 175 -11.46 -12.84 -13.81
N MET A 176 -12.03 -11.73 -14.25
CA MET A 176 -12.41 -10.60 -13.41
C MET A 176 -13.86 -10.23 -13.66
N ALA A 177 -14.58 -9.91 -12.59
CA ALA A 177 -15.92 -9.35 -12.71
C ALA A 177 -15.85 -7.92 -13.28
N ASP A 178 -16.78 -7.60 -14.17
CA ASP A 178 -17.04 -6.20 -14.55
C ASP A 178 -17.92 -5.49 -13.50
N SER A 179 -18.26 -4.22 -13.74
CA SER A 179 -19.11 -3.41 -12.86
C SER A 179 -20.53 -3.97 -12.68
N THR A 180 -20.97 -4.90 -13.53
CA THR A 180 -22.27 -5.61 -13.42
C THR A 180 -22.16 -6.94 -12.70
N GLY A 181 -20.94 -7.39 -12.36
CA GLY A 181 -20.65 -8.67 -11.75
C GLY A 181 -20.46 -9.82 -12.75
N LYS A 182 -20.50 -9.55 -14.07
CA LYS A 182 -20.25 -10.55 -15.10
C LYS A 182 -18.77 -10.87 -15.17
N LEU A 183 -18.42 -12.15 -15.14
CA LEU A 183 -17.05 -12.63 -15.27
C LEU A 183 -16.57 -12.60 -16.72
N GLU A 184 -15.47 -11.92 -16.95
CA GLU A 184 -14.78 -11.88 -18.23
C GLU A 184 -13.33 -12.32 -18.08
N LYS A 185 -12.72 -12.80 -19.18
CA LYS A 185 -11.30 -13.18 -19.17
C LYS A 185 -10.46 -11.97 -18.79
N TYR A 186 -9.53 -12.14 -17.85
CA TYR A 186 -8.59 -11.09 -17.49
C TYR A 186 -7.73 -10.68 -18.69
N THR A 187 -7.50 -9.41 -18.83
CA THR A 187 -6.63 -8.83 -19.85
C THR A 187 -5.82 -7.66 -19.26
N THR A 188 -4.67 -7.39 -19.82
CA THR A 188 -3.85 -6.22 -19.50
C THR A 188 -4.20 -4.99 -20.32
N VAL A 189 -5.22 -5.08 -21.16
CA VAL A 189 -5.73 -3.97 -21.97
C VAL A 189 -6.83 -3.24 -21.21
N ARG A 190 -6.73 -1.91 -21.15
CA ARG A 190 -7.72 -1.03 -20.49
C ARG A 190 -8.01 0.19 -21.37
N GLU A 191 -9.25 0.61 -21.32
CA GLU A 191 -9.68 1.88 -21.89
C GLU A 191 -9.31 3.04 -20.98
N ILE A 192 -8.85 4.16 -21.55
CA ILE A 192 -8.76 5.46 -20.89
C ILE A 192 -10.02 6.25 -21.33
N PRO A 193 -10.99 6.44 -20.43
CA PRO A 193 -12.32 6.87 -20.83
C PRO A 193 -12.40 8.35 -21.22
N ASP A 194 -11.58 9.21 -20.60
CA ASP A 194 -11.59 10.63 -20.93
C ASP A 194 -10.68 10.93 -22.14
N PRO A 195 -11.20 11.51 -23.23
CA PRO A 195 -10.43 11.73 -24.45
C PRO A 195 -9.30 12.76 -24.29
N ILE A 196 -9.48 13.76 -23.42
CA ILE A 196 -8.46 14.80 -23.17
C ILE A 196 -7.32 14.19 -22.36
N PHE A 197 -7.67 13.44 -21.31
CA PHE A 197 -6.69 12.74 -20.50
C PHE A 197 -5.94 11.65 -21.30
N CYS A 198 -6.67 10.94 -22.16
CA CYS A 198 -6.11 9.95 -23.06
C CYS A 198 -5.04 10.55 -23.99
N GLU A 199 -5.34 11.68 -24.64
CA GLU A 199 -4.36 12.37 -25.51
C GLU A 199 -3.16 12.90 -24.70
N TYR A 200 -3.39 13.35 -23.46
CA TYR A 200 -2.28 13.73 -22.56
C TYR A 200 -1.37 12.55 -22.25
N LEU A 201 -1.94 11.39 -21.84
CA LEU A 201 -1.16 10.19 -21.55
C LEU A 201 -0.40 9.66 -22.77
N LYS A 202 -0.94 9.82 -23.99
CA LYS A 202 -0.24 9.46 -25.23
C LYS A 202 1.02 10.28 -25.45
N THR A 203 1.05 11.53 -25.00
CA THR A 203 2.28 12.34 -25.11
C THR A 203 3.37 11.84 -24.17
N LEU A 204 3.00 11.23 -23.04
CA LEU A 204 3.92 10.73 -22.04
C LEU A 204 4.35 9.27 -22.30
N TYR A 205 3.39 8.42 -22.67
CA TYR A 205 3.57 6.96 -22.77
C TYR A 205 3.06 6.38 -24.09
N PRO A 206 3.49 6.89 -25.25
CA PRO A 206 2.90 6.51 -26.55
C PRO A 206 3.03 5.01 -26.85
N SER A 207 4.09 4.34 -26.36
CA SER A 207 4.35 2.92 -26.61
C SER A 207 3.37 1.98 -25.89
N MET A 208 2.65 2.44 -24.87
CA MET A 208 1.66 1.63 -24.16
C MET A 208 0.33 1.58 -24.89
N PHE A 209 0.02 2.55 -25.75
CA PHE A 209 -1.23 2.59 -26.50
C PHE A 209 -1.25 1.57 -27.63
N ILE A 210 -2.36 0.84 -27.74
CA ILE A 210 -2.58 -0.16 -28.81
C ILE A 210 -3.54 0.37 -29.89
N ASP A 211 -4.36 1.34 -29.54
CA ASP A 211 -5.28 2.04 -30.44
C ASP A 211 -5.56 3.49 -29.94
N LYS A 212 -6.71 4.05 -30.32
CA LYS A 212 -7.07 5.44 -30.02
C LYS A 212 -7.17 5.72 -28.52
N ASN A 213 -7.73 4.79 -27.72
CA ASN A 213 -8.07 5.01 -26.32
C ASN A 213 -7.78 3.81 -25.40
N HIS A 214 -7.15 2.76 -25.91
CA HIS A 214 -6.74 1.62 -25.09
C HIS A 214 -5.24 1.56 -24.89
N ILE A 215 -4.85 1.29 -23.66
CA ILE A 215 -3.48 0.96 -23.27
C ILE A 215 -3.36 -0.54 -23.00
N ASP A 216 -2.17 -1.08 -23.24
CA ASP A 216 -1.74 -2.37 -22.73
C ASP A 216 -0.66 -2.11 -21.67
N PHE A 217 -1.02 -2.19 -20.40
CA PHE A 217 -0.10 -1.88 -19.31
C PHE A 217 0.96 -2.97 -19.06
N SER A 218 0.90 -4.10 -19.77
CA SER A 218 1.98 -5.08 -19.79
C SER A 218 3.13 -4.69 -20.73
N LYS A 219 2.94 -3.69 -21.58
CA LYS A 219 4.00 -3.16 -22.42
C LYS A 219 4.92 -2.27 -21.61
N MET A 220 6.22 -2.52 -21.75
CA MET A 220 7.22 -1.66 -21.15
C MET A 220 7.17 -0.28 -21.80
N PRO A 221 6.93 0.81 -21.05
CA PRO A 221 6.97 2.14 -21.61
C PRO A 221 8.40 2.46 -22.07
N LYS A 222 8.54 2.98 -23.28
CA LYS A 222 9.81 3.59 -23.71
C LYS A 222 10.00 4.85 -22.89
N LEU A 223 11.02 4.85 -22.06
CA LEU A 223 11.31 5.96 -21.17
C LEU A 223 11.70 7.18 -22.01
N THR A 224 10.98 8.28 -21.83
CA THR A 224 11.40 9.60 -22.27
C THR A 224 12.45 10.16 -21.30
N GLU A 225 13.10 11.28 -21.63
CA GLU A 225 14.07 11.94 -20.74
C GLU A 225 13.53 12.30 -19.35
N GLN A 226 12.22 12.39 -19.18
CA GLN A 226 11.56 12.59 -17.87
C GLN A 226 11.56 11.34 -17.00
N GLY A 227 12.08 10.23 -17.54
CA GLY A 227 12.31 9.02 -16.78
C GLY A 227 11.03 8.36 -16.30
N GLN A 228 11.17 7.60 -15.27
CA GLN A 228 10.21 6.67 -14.70
C GLN A 228 9.22 7.33 -13.72
N ASN A 229 9.15 8.68 -13.72
CA ASN A 229 8.32 9.42 -12.79
C ASN A 229 6.91 9.61 -13.31
N ILE A 230 5.93 9.42 -12.45
CA ILE A 230 4.54 9.81 -12.72
C ILE A 230 4.39 11.27 -12.26
N TYR A 231 4.64 12.18 -13.18
CA TYR A 231 4.51 13.60 -12.95
C TYR A 231 3.35 14.12 -13.79
N LEU A 232 2.16 14.16 -13.19
CA LEU A 232 0.95 14.67 -13.81
C LEU A 232 0.77 16.14 -13.40
N LEU A 233 1.11 17.03 -14.29
CA LEU A 233 0.84 18.45 -14.18
C LEU A 233 -0.02 18.86 -15.38
N LEU A 234 -1.32 18.99 -15.17
CA LEU A 234 -2.22 19.42 -16.25
C LEU A 234 -2.06 20.92 -16.49
N PRO A 235 -1.84 21.37 -17.75
CA PRO A 235 -1.69 22.78 -18.07
C PRO A 235 -2.98 23.54 -17.79
N GLU A 236 -2.90 24.68 -17.09
CA GLU A 236 -4.07 25.54 -16.81
C GLU A 236 -4.71 26.12 -18.08
N GLU A 237 -3.93 26.31 -19.14
CA GLU A 237 -4.33 26.94 -20.40
C GLU A 237 -5.07 25.99 -21.36
N LYS A 238 -5.07 24.68 -21.09
CA LYS A 238 -5.77 23.70 -21.93
C LYS A 238 -7.11 23.32 -21.31
N GLU A 239 -8.01 22.84 -22.17
CA GLU A 239 -9.24 22.20 -21.72
C GLU A 239 -8.87 21.05 -20.76
N ASN A 240 -9.46 21.07 -19.55
CA ASN A 240 -9.15 20.06 -18.55
C ASN A 240 -10.01 18.81 -18.76
N PRO A 241 -9.49 17.62 -18.52
CA PRO A 241 -10.26 16.40 -18.56
C PRO A 241 -11.38 16.42 -17.51
N ALA A 242 -12.47 15.73 -17.78
CA ALA A 242 -13.52 15.48 -16.79
C ALA A 242 -13.12 14.40 -15.79
N SER A 243 -12.24 13.49 -16.20
CA SER A 243 -11.71 12.39 -15.37
C SER A 243 -10.24 12.14 -15.68
N ILE A 244 -9.48 11.73 -14.66
CA ILE A 244 -8.12 11.21 -14.79
C ILE A 244 -8.07 9.69 -14.54
N GLU A 245 -9.21 9.01 -14.69
CA GLU A 245 -9.28 7.54 -14.58
C GLU A 245 -8.30 6.90 -15.58
N GLY A 246 -7.52 5.96 -15.08
CA GLY A 246 -6.45 5.29 -15.80
C GLY A 246 -5.05 5.71 -15.35
N VAL A 247 -4.90 6.80 -14.57
CA VAL A 247 -3.60 7.15 -13.96
C VAL A 247 -3.10 6.04 -13.04
N GLU A 248 -3.99 5.30 -12.42
CA GLU A 248 -3.72 4.17 -11.53
C GLU A 248 -2.89 3.09 -12.21
N TYR A 249 -3.12 2.85 -13.52
CA TYR A 249 -2.37 1.86 -14.31
C TYR A 249 -0.90 2.25 -14.50
N PHE A 250 -0.55 3.49 -14.23
CA PHE A 250 0.82 3.99 -14.27
C PHE A 250 1.43 4.06 -12.87
N ILE A 251 0.66 4.48 -11.86
CA ILE A 251 1.17 4.65 -10.50
C ILE A 251 1.71 3.32 -9.95
N ASN A 252 0.99 2.23 -10.10
CA ASN A 252 1.38 0.94 -9.56
C ASN A 252 2.06 0.00 -10.58
N ASN A 253 2.37 0.48 -11.79
CA ASN A 253 2.99 -0.35 -12.81
C ASN A 253 4.45 -0.69 -12.45
N PRO A 254 4.81 -1.96 -12.25
CA PRO A 254 6.16 -2.35 -11.83
C PRO A 254 7.26 -2.09 -12.87
N PHE A 255 6.92 -1.89 -14.14
CA PHE A 255 7.87 -1.46 -15.17
C PHE A 255 8.26 0.01 -15.04
N LEU A 256 7.42 0.81 -14.41
CA LEU A 256 7.72 2.21 -14.12
C LEU A 256 8.42 2.25 -12.77
N ALA A 257 9.74 2.19 -12.75
CA ALA A 257 10.53 2.36 -11.53
C ALA A 257 10.40 3.81 -11.09
N LYS A 258 9.68 4.09 -10.08
CA LYS A 258 9.23 5.41 -9.74
C LYS A 258 9.88 5.85 -8.49
N PHE A 259 10.71 6.83 -8.59
CA PHE A 259 11.01 7.52 -7.38
C PHE A 259 9.94 8.60 -7.07
N MET A 260 9.20 9.10 -8.07
CA MET A 260 8.26 10.20 -7.87
C MET A 260 6.87 9.90 -8.46
N VAL A 261 5.84 10.08 -7.64
CA VAL A 261 4.45 10.21 -8.05
C VAL A 261 3.96 11.58 -7.60
N MET A 262 3.68 12.46 -8.53
CA MET A 262 3.12 13.80 -8.25
C MET A 262 1.91 14.07 -9.13
N LEU A 263 0.74 14.17 -8.50
CA LEU A 263 -0.51 14.53 -9.16
C LEU A 263 -0.93 15.93 -8.72
N ASN A 264 -0.63 16.92 -9.53
CA ASN A 264 -1.04 18.32 -9.33
C ASN A 264 -1.79 18.83 -10.57
N THR A 265 -3.10 18.86 -10.49
CA THR A 265 -3.97 19.10 -11.64
C THR A 265 -4.65 20.48 -11.58
N GLY A 266 -4.45 21.25 -10.51
CA GLY A 266 -5.16 22.50 -10.25
C GLY A 266 -6.66 22.34 -9.96
N ARG A 267 -7.22 21.12 -10.07
CA ARG A 267 -8.63 20.79 -9.81
C ARG A 267 -8.75 19.53 -8.96
N SER A 268 -9.94 19.29 -8.40
CA SER A 268 -10.23 18.07 -7.67
C SER A 268 -10.61 16.94 -8.61
N TYR A 269 -9.94 15.80 -8.48
CA TYR A 269 -10.26 14.57 -9.19
C TYR A 269 -10.38 13.40 -8.25
N LYS A 270 -11.16 12.41 -8.69
CA LYS A 270 -11.23 11.10 -8.05
C LYS A 270 -10.35 10.12 -8.81
N VAL A 271 -9.68 9.27 -8.05
CA VAL A 271 -8.87 8.15 -8.56
C VAL A 271 -9.28 6.87 -7.84
N GLY A 272 -8.88 5.72 -8.38
CA GLY A 272 -9.08 4.44 -7.73
C GLY A 272 -8.25 4.29 -6.46
N TYR A 273 -8.23 3.09 -5.91
CA TYR A 273 -7.45 2.76 -4.73
C TYR A 273 -5.95 2.95 -4.98
N LEU A 274 -5.27 3.59 -4.03
CA LEU A 274 -3.83 3.86 -4.08
C LEU A 274 -3.13 3.19 -2.91
N MET A 275 -2.12 2.37 -3.21
CA MET A 275 -1.20 1.80 -2.23
C MET A 275 0.24 2.02 -2.72
N PRO A 276 0.91 3.10 -2.29
CA PRO A 276 2.30 3.35 -2.66
C PRO A 276 3.22 2.20 -2.23
N ARG A 277 4.11 1.79 -3.12
CA ARG A 277 5.02 0.66 -2.93
C ARG A 277 6.45 1.13 -2.60
N LYS A 278 7.32 0.18 -2.25
CA LYS A 278 8.73 0.40 -1.86
C LYS A 278 9.60 1.10 -2.92
N ASN A 279 9.13 1.19 -4.14
CA ASN A 279 9.85 1.84 -5.25
C ASN A 279 9.48 3.33 -5.41
N ILE A 280 8.68 3.89 -4.50
CA ILE A 280 8.27 5.30 -4.52
C ILE A 280 8.97 6.03 -3.38
N ASP A 281 9.82 6.98 -3.73
CA ASP A 281 10.54 7.83 -2.77
C ASP A 281 9.79 9.15 -2.52
N VAL A 282 9.12 9.69 -3.55
CA VAL A 282 8.33 10.93 -3.49
C VAL A 282 6.89 10.65 -3.87
N PHE A 283 5.97 10.98 -2.98
CA PHE A 283 4.55 10.85 -3.22
C PHE A 283 3.82 12.16 -2.86
N ALA A 284 3.26 12.83 -3.85
CA ALA A 284 2.59 14.12 -3.66
C ALA A 284 1.25 14.16 -4.41
N LEU A 285 0.17 14.44 -3.69
CA LEU A 285 -1.18 14.57 -4.22
C LEU A 285 -1.74 15.95 -3.89
N PHE A 286 -2.32 16.61 -4.89
CA PHE A 286 -2.94 17.93 -4.76
C PHE A 286 -4.40 17.86 -5.24
N SER A 287 -5.33 18.01 -4.33
CA SER A 287 -6.78 17.95 -4.61
C SER A 287 -7.23 16.61 -5.21
N ILE A 288 -6.65 15.52 -4.75
CA ILE A 288 -6.97 14.16 -5.19
C ILE A 288 -7.75 13.42 -4.10
N GLU A 289 -8.88 12.82 -4.48
CA GLU A 289 -9.67 11.90 -3.66
C GLU A 289 -9.47 10.48 -4.17
N ALA A 290 -8.78 9.64 -3.41
CA ALA A 290 -8.61 8.22 -3.73
C ALA A 290 -9.82 7.42 -3.22
N GLU A 291 -10.11 6.29 -3.86
CA GLU A 291 -11.09 5.32 -3.37
C GLU A 291 -10.53 4.62 -2.13
N GLY A 292 -11.26 4.70 -1.03
CA GLY A 292 -10.79 4.19 0.27
C GLY A 292 -9.74 5.09 0.92
N GLU A 293 -9.03 4.53 1.89
CA GLU A 293 -7.93 5.19 2.59
C GLU A 293 -6.60 4.82 1.91
N ILE A 294 -5.71 5.81 1.74
CA ILE A 294 -4.39 5.56 1.16
C ILE A 294 -3.52 4.86 2.22
N ASP A 295 -3.03 3.67 1.90
CA ASP A 295 -2.18 2.87 2.78
C ASP A 295 -0.70 3.02 2.40
N PHE A 296 0.12 3.49 3.34
CA PHE A 296 1.56 3.69 3.18
C PHE A 296 2.41 2.55 3.77
N SER A 297 1.81 1.47 4.26
CA SER A 297 2.52 0.37 4.94
C SER A 297 3.61 -0.29 4.09
N LYS A 298 3.46 -0.26 2.77
CA LYS A 298 4.42 -0.82 1.80
C LYS A 298 5.38 0.21 1.20
N ALA A 299 5.24 1.48 1.56
CA ALA A 299 6.04 2.59 1.01
C ALA A 299 7.36 2.78 1.77
N THR A 300 8.14 1.71 1.94
CA THR A 300 9.34 1.70 2.79
C THR A 300 10.50 2.57 2.30
N SER A 301 10.48 3.01 1.06
CA SER A 301 11.46 3.97 0.51
C SER A 301 10.99 5.42 0.57
N LEU A 302 9.71 5.65 0.87
CA LEU A 302 9.10 6.98 0.85
C LEU A 302 9.81 7.92 1.82
N ASP A 303 10.40 9.00 1.31
CA ASP A 303 11.09 10.02 2.07
C ASP A 303 10.49 11.43 1.93
N VAL A 304 9.67 11.64 0.89
CA VAL A 304 8.92 12.88 0.68
C VAL A 304 7.44 12.59 0.55
N LEU A 305 6.65 13.10 1.48
CA LEU A 305 5.20 13.04 1.42
C LEU A 305 4.58 14.42 1.36
N GLY A 306 3.76 14.67 0.34
CA GLY A 306 2.95 15.89 0.18
C GLY A 306 1.48 15.54 -0.05
N LEU A 307 0.60 15.94 0.86
CA LEU A 307 -0.85 15.77 0.72
C LEU A 307 -1.50 17.14 0.90
N VAL A 308 -2.09 17.66 -0.18
CA VAL A 308 -2.74 18.97 -0.19
C VAL A 308 -4.20 18.80 -0.64
N LYS A 309 -5.15 19.17 0.22
CA LYS A 309 -6.60 19.00 -0.03
C LYS A 309 -6.99 17.56 -0.39
N CYS A 310 -6.40 16.59 0.33
CA CYS A 310 -6.66 15.16 0.14
C CYS A 310 -7.58 14.62 1.23
N PRO A 311 -8.87 14.31 0.93
CA PRO A 311 -9.82 13.85 1.93
C PRO A 311 -9.71 12.37 2.27
N SER A 312 -8.97 11.57 1.49
CA SER A 312 -8.92 10.10 1.59
C SER A 312 -7.98 9.57 2.66
N VAL A 313 -7.33 10.44 3.44
CA VAL A 313 -6.39 10.02 4.49
C VAL A 313 -6.99 10.31 5.86
N LYS A 314 -7.15 9.27 6.67
CA LYS A 314 -7.60 9.35 8.06
C LYS A 314 -6.51 9.01 9.05
N HIS A 315 -5.83 7.89 8.82
CA HIS A 315 -4.81 7.34 9.70
C HIS A 315 -3.50 7.23 8.93
N LEU A 316 -2.65 8.23 9.08
CA LEU A 316 -1.38 8.28 8.39
C LEU A 316 -0.31 7.58 9.22
N ASP A 317 -0.01 6.32 8.88
CA ASP A 317 1.10 5.57 9.48
C ASP A 317 2.33 5.62 8.59
N LEU A 318 3.33 6.39 9.01
CA LEU A 318 4.63 6.56 8.37
C LEU A 318 5.76 5.85 9.11
N SER A 319 5.44 5.00 10.10
CA SER A 319 6.43 4.34 10.97
C SER A 319 7.41 3.45 10.20
N HIS A 320 7.01 2.92 9.06
CA HIS A 320 7.82 2.06 8.18
C HIS A 320 8.48 2.81 7.02
N THR A 321 8.22 4.10 6.88
CA THR A 321 8.77 4.94 5.80
C THR A 321 10.08 5.62 6.22
N LYS A 322 10.68 6.34 5.30
CA LYS A 322 11.84 7.21 5.57
C LYS A 322 11.44 8.67 5.83
N VAL A 323 10.15 9.01 5.79
CA VAL A 323 9.66 10.36 6.05
C VAL A 323 10.05 10.78 7.47
N CYS A 324 10.73 11.90 7.61
CA CYS A 324 11.33 12.39 8.86
C CYS A 324 12.34 11.42 9.51
N ASN A 325 12.84 10.41 8.78
CA ASN A 325 13.68 9.34 9.32
C ASN A 325 14.75 8.83 8.34
N GLN A 326 15.42 9.71 7.62
CA GLN A 326 16.42 9.29 6.62
C GLN A 326 17.78 9.93 6.89
N ASP A 327 18.87 9.16 6.67
CA ASP A 327 20.23 9.72 6.65
C ASP A 327 20.37 10.63 5.42
N ILE A 328 20.94 11.82 5.61
CA ILE A 328 21.11 12.83 4.56
C ILE A 328 21.85 12.30 3.33
N LYS A 329 22.80 11.38 3.50
CA LYS A 329 23.55 10.79 2.39
C LYS A 329 22.66 9.97 1.45
N ASP A 330 21.50 9.54 1.94
CA ASP A 330 20.54 8.73 1.22
C ASP A 330 19.37 9.56 0.65
N PHE A 331 19.40 10.91 0.84
CA PHE A 331 18.38 11.81 0.26
C PHE A 331 18.45 11.75 -1.26
N HIS A 332 17.26 11.73 -1.88
CA HIS A 332 17.19 11.77 -3.33
C HIS A 332 17.77 13.09 -3.87
N PRO A 333 18.58 13.06 -4.95
CA PRO A 333 19.23 14.29 -5.47
C PRO A 333 18.25 15.42 -5.83
N MET A 334 17.01 15.09 -6.20
CA MET A 334 15.99 16.03 -6.66
C MET A 334 14.97 16.41 -5.57
N ALA A 335 14.98 15.76 -4.41
CA ALA A 335 14.00 16.01 -3.36
C ALA A 335 14.60 15.78 -1.98
N ASP A 336 14.49 16.77 -1.12
CA ASP A 336 14.91 16.65 0.28
C ASP A 336 13.77 16.05 1.11
N ASN A 337 14.10 15.16 2.04
CA ASN A 337 13.14 14.54 2.94
C ASN A 337 12.16 15.56 3.55
N SER A 338 10.87 15.33 3.42
CA SER A 338 9.87 16.27 3.92
C SER A 338 8.49 15.65 4.15
N LEU A 339 7.74 16.26 5.07
CA LEU A 339 6.34 15.98 5.36
C LEU A 339 5.51 17.25 5.20
N ASN A 340 4.64 17.29 4.20
CA ASN A 340 3.76 18.43 3.93
C ASN A 340 2.30 17.95 3.93
N LEU A 341 1.52 18.36 4.93
CA LEU A 341 0.10 18.02 5.09
C LEU A 341 -0.69 19.31 5.18
N VAL A 342 -1.49 19.59 4.16
CA VAL A 342 -2.17 20.89 4.01
C VAL A 342 -3.64 20.66 3.65
N HIS A 343 -4.56 21.20 4.46
CA HIS A 343 -6.02 21.12 4.24
C HIS A 343 -6.52 19.68 4.03
N CYS A 344 -6.05 18.72 4.85
CA CYS A 344 -6.54 17.34 4.84
C CYS A 344 -7.68 17.19 5.86
N PRO A 345 -8.96 17.29 5.45
CA PRO A 345 -10.07 17.52 6.36
C PRO A 345 -10.43 16.30 7.22
N ASN A 346 -9.98 15.11 6.80
CA ASN A 346 -10.33 13.86 7.47
C ASN A 346 -9.18 13.25 8.27
N LEU A 347 -7.99 13.85 8.27
CA LEU A 347 -6.83 13.33 8.96
C LEU A 347 -7.00 13.38 10.48
N GLU A 348 -7.00 12.22 11.13
CA GLU A 348 -7.23 12.03 12.57
C GLU A 348 -5.96 11.68 13.33
N THR A 349 -5.04 10.90 12.72
CA THR A 349 -3.80 10.46 13.35
C THR A 349 -2.61 10.50 12.40
N ILE A 350 -1.43 10.80 12.96
CA ILE A 350 -0.13 10.71 12.29
C ILE A 350 0.79 9.91 13.19
N THR A 351 1.40 8.86 12.65
CA THR A 351 2.42 8.05 13.32
C THR A 351 3.73 8.16 12.56
N LEU A 352 4.78 8.68 13.20
CA LEU A 352 6.15 8.75 12.65
C LEU A 352 6.99 7.60 13.18
N ALA A 353 8.11 7.31 12.52
CA ALA A 353 9.13 6.38 13.02
C ALA A 353 9.68 6.86 14.38
N ASN A 354 9.80 5.95 15.34
CA ASN A 354 10.31 6.24 16.67
C ASN A 354 11.27 5.13 17.13
N PRO A 355 12.55 5.45 17.45
CA PRO A 355 13.15 6.77 17.32
C PRO A 355 13.47 7.13 15.85
N ALA A 356 13.22 8.37 15.46
CA ALA A 356 13.73 8.90 14.21
C ALA A 356 15.25 9.06 14.31
N LYS A 357 15.98 8.53 13.34
CA LYS A 357 17.45 8.55 13.33
C LYS A 357 18.03 9.45 12.24
N GLY A 358 17.16 10.03 11.43
CA GLY A 358 17.54 10.80 10.26
C GLY A 358 17.23 12.28 10.36
N ALA A 359 17.47 12.96 9.26
CA ALA A 359 17.17 14.36 9.07
C ALA A 359 15.88 14.52 8.26
N THR A 360 15.23 15.66 8.43
CA THR A 360 14.18 16.12 7.52
C THR A 360 14.41 17.58 7.15
N ASN A 361 14.17 17.92 5.89
CA ASN A 361 14.24 19.30 5.43
C ASN A 361 13.06 20.11 5.97
N ARG A 362 11.85 19.58 5.86
CA ARG A 362 10.64 20.32 6.20
C ARG A 362 9.58 19.46 6.86
N VAL A 363 8.92 20.01 7.87
CA VAL A 363 7.63 19.60 8.37
C VAL A 363 6.66 20.77 8.21
N LEU A 364 5.60 20.59 7.41
CA LEU A 364 4.57 21.60 7.19
C LEU A 364 3.19 20.98 7.47
N LEU A 365 2.51 21.47 8.51
CA LEU A 365 1.19 21.01 8.92
C LEU A 365 0.23 22.20 8.95
N VAL A 366 -0.79 22.19 8.07
CA VAL A 366 -1.69 23.33 7.87
C VAL A 366 -3.15 22.86 7.84
N ASP A 367 -3.98 23.41 8.70
CA ASP A 367 -5.45 23.20 8.72
C ASP A 367 -5.85 21.72 8.63
N LEU A 368 -5.62 21.01 9.72
CA LEU A 368 -5.94 19.59 9.90
C LEU A 368 -7.03 19.44 10.99
N PRO A 369 -8.30 19.74 10.69
CA PRO A 369 -9.31 20.03 11.70
C PRO A 369 -9.70 18.84 12.58
N LYS A 370 -9.50 17.61 12.13
CA LYS A 370 -9.77 16.38 12.89
C LYS A 370 -8.56 15.85 13.66
N LEU A 371 -7.36 16.35 13.36
CA LEU A 371 -6.13 15.93 14.05
C LEU A 371 -6.12 16.48 15.48
N LYS A 372 -6.17 15.61 16.48
CA LYS A 372 -6.21 16.00 17.90
C LYS A 372 -4.83 16.13 18.51
N LYS A 373 -3.89 15.33 18.03
CA LYS A 373 -2.51 15.32 18.52
C LYS A 373 -1.55 14.94 17.43
N VAL A 374 -0.38 15.57 17.43
CA VAL A 374 0.79 15.15 16.65
C VAL A 374 2.02 15.15 17.54
N ASP A 375 2.80 14.07 17.45
CA ASP A 375 4.06 13.94 18.18
C ASP A 375 5.25 14.00 17.20
N LEU A 376 5.98 15.11 17.25
CA LEU A 376 7.19 15.36 16.44
C LEU A 376 8.47 15.16 17.24
N SER A 377 8.40 14.70 18.49
CA SER A 377 9.54 14.61 19.42
C SER A 377 10.63 13.63 18.98
N SER A 378 10.33 12.74 18.05
CA SER A 378 11.30 11.85 17.43
C SER A 378 12.23 12.58 16.43
N ILE A 379 11.85 13.76 15.94
CA ILE A 379 12.64 14.54 14.98
C ILE A 379 13.74 15.27 15.73
N THR A 380 15.00 15.00 15.35
CA THR A 380 16.19 15.58 15.98
C THR A 380 16.98 16.51 15.08
N THR A 381 16.73 16.48 13.76
CA THR A 381 17.39 17.30 12.75
C THR A 381 16.35 17.85 11.77
N LEU A 382 16.28 19.18 11.66
CA LEU A 382 15.22 19.85 10.91
C LEU A 382 15.76 21.12 10.24
N GLY A 383 15.25 21.44 9.03
CA GLY A 383 15.54 22.69 8.32
C GLY A 383 14.42 23.72 8.44
N ASP A 384 13.17 23.30 8.30
CA ASP A 384 12.00 24.19 8.24
C ASP A 384 10.80 23.58 8.98
N LEU A 385 10.18 24.36 9.89
CA LEU A 385 9.02 23.98 10.68
C LEU A 385 7.86 24.94 10.43
N GLY A 386 6.80 24.43 9.77
CA GLY A 386 5.54 25.15 9.59
C GLY A 386 4.40 24.49 10.36
N ILE A 387 3.82 25.17 11.35
CA ILE A 387 2.71 24.66 12.16
C ILE A 387 1.56 25.67 12.21
N PHE A 388 0.48 25.32 11.50
CA PHE A 388 -0.76 26.15 11.40
C PHE A 388 -1.96 25.31 11.84
N LEU A 389 -1.95 24.87 13.09
CA LEU A 389 -2.92 23.97 13.68
C LEU A 389 -3.64 24.63 14.85
N ASP A 390 -4.94 24.81 14.74
CA ASP A 390 -5.72 25.57 15.72
C ASP A 390 -6.21 24.76 16.90
N ASN A 391 -6.49 23.47 16.74
CA ASN A 391 -7.12 22.63 17.75
C ASN A 391 -6.39 21.30 17.98
N THR A 392 -5.08 21.29 17.71
CA THR A 392 -4.24 20.12 17.80
C THR A 392 -3.19 20.30 18.90
N GLU A 393 -3.03 19.29 19.76
CA GLU A 393 -1.89 19.20 20.67
C GLU A 393 -0.63 18.85 19.86
N VAL A 394 0.38 19.70 19.95
CA VAL A 394 1.65 19.47 19.27
C VAL A 394 2.74 19.20 20.28
N VAL A 395 3.39 18.03 20.17
CA VAL A 395 4.66 17.74 20.84
C VAL A 395 5.77 18.08 19.87
N TYR A 396 6.56 19.11 20.19
CA TYR A 396 7.56 19.67 19.31
C TYR A 396 8.82 18.82 19.18
N PRO A 397 9.61 18.98 18.10
CA PRO A 397 10.90 18.31 17.90
C PRO A 397 11.89 18.54 19.06
N LYS A 398 12.75 17.55 19.30
CA LYS A 398 13.89 17.65 20.22
C LYS A 398 15.18 17.80 19.43
N LEU A 399 15.47 19.02 19.02
CA LEU A 399 16.53 19.32 18.06
C LEU A 399 17.92 19.19 18.69
N ASN A 400 18.87 18.59 17.95
CA ASN A 400 20.30 18.57 18.24
C ASN A 400 21.15 19.07 17.07
N SER A 401 20.55 19.17 15.89
CA SER A 401 21.19 19.64 14.66
C SER A 401 20.17 20.26 13.72
N PHE A 402 20.64 20.93 12.67
CA PHE A 402 19.78 21.44 11.61
C PHE A 402 20.22 20.92 10.24
N TYR A 403 19.27 20.90 9.31
CA TYR A 403 19.52 20.60 7.91
C TYR A 403 19.47 21.86 7.06
N ASP A 404 20.58 22.18 6.39
CA ASP A 404 20.65 23.29 5.44
C ASP A 404 20.36 22.78 4.01
N SER A 405 19.20 23.13 3.48
CA SER A 405 18.76 22.72 2.13
C SER A 405 19.61 23.33 1.01
N ASN A 406 20.32 24.45 1.25
CA ASN A 406 21.18 25.08 0.25
C ASN A 406 22.50 24.33 0.10
N THR A 407 23.11 23.96 1.23
CA THR A 407 24.38 23.25 1.23
C THR A 407 24.25 21.73 1.27
N LYS A 408 23.03 21.23 1.49
CA LYS A 408 22.72 19.79 1.67
C LYS A 408 23.51 19.15 2.82
N LYS A 409 23.65 19.87 3.94
CA LYS A 409 24.44 19.43 5.09
C LYS A 409 23.64 19.45 6.38
N VAL A 410 23.99 18.52 7.25
CA VAL A 410 23.57 18.52 8.66
C VAL A 410 24.67 19.16 9.51
N THR A 411 24.30 20.13 10.32
CA THR A 411 25.19 20.83 11.23
C THR A 411 24.62 20.81 12.64
N LYS A 412 25.47 20.67 13.65
CA LYS A 412 25.04 20.79 15.05
C LYS A 412 24.54 22.20 15.32
N LEU A 413 23.56 22.31 16.20
CA LEU A 413 23.10 23.60 16.67
C LEU A 413 24.25 24.31 17.44
N THR A 414 24.59 25.53 17.02
CA THR A 414 25.64 26.33 17.61
C THR A 414 25.06 27.65 18.08
N GLU A 415 25.37 28.08 19.31
CA GLU A 415 24.87 29.35 19.84
C GLU A 415 25.19 30.53 18.91
N GLY A 416 24.20 31.36 18.66
CA GLY A 416 24.33 32.54 17.82
C GLY A 416 24.09 32.35 16.33
N GLU A 417 23.90 31.12 15.88
CA GLU A 417 23.53 30.81 14.49
C GLU A 417 22.02 30.54 14.35
N GLU A 418 21.37 31.29 13.47
CA GLU A 418 19.95 31.14 13.17
C GLU A 418 19.79 30.19 11.98
N THR A 419 19.30 28.99 12.24
CA THR A 419 19.43 27.89 11.28
C THR A 419 18.14 27.18 10.94
N VAL A 420 17.19 27.05 11.90
CA VAL A 420 15.92 26.42 11.67
C VAL A 420 14.85 27.46 11.36
N SER A 421 14.29 27.45 10.16
CA SER A 421 13.19 28.33 9.77
C SER A 421 11.91 27.94 10.51
N VAL A 422 11.21 28.87 11.11
CA VAL A 422 9.98 28.62 11.88
C VAL A 422 8.86 29.55 11.45
N THR A 423 7.74 28.98 11.04
CA THR A 423 6.53 29.70 10.67
C THR A 423 5.31 29.07 11.35
N VAL A 424 4.47 29.86 12.00
CA VAL A 424 3.32 29.32 12.78
C VAL A 424 2.09 30.20 12.62
N SER A 425 0.91 29.68 12.92
CA SER A 425 -0.30 30.49 13.05
C SER A 425 -0.25 31.36 14.32
N GLN A 426 -1.03 32.44 14.35
CA GLN A 426 -1.16 33.30 15.54
C GLN A 426 -1.51 32.48 16.79
N LYS A 427 -2.43 31.54 16.65
CA LYS A 427 -2.88 30.70 17.76
C LYS A 427 -1.76 29.75 18.24
N THR A 428 -1.00 29.17 17.31
CA THR A 428 0.18 28.36 17.65
C THR A 428 1.22 29.20 18.38
N LEU A 429 1.47 30.43 17.94
CA LEU A 429 2.39 31.38 18.58
C LEU A 429 2.06 31.65 20.05
N GLU A 430 0.77 31.66 20.39
CA GLU A 430 0.26 31.93 21.74
C GLU A 430 0.23 30.67 22.63
N SER A 431 0.38 29.48 22.06
CA SER A 431 0.30 28.22 22.81
C SER A 431 1.47 28.04 23.79
N SER A 432 1.21 27.39 24.92
CA SER A 432 2.25 27.09 25.91
C SER A 432 3.34 26.18 25.37
N ALA A 433 2.95 25.14 24.61
CA ALA A 433 3.89 24.19 24.04
C ALA A 433 4.88 24.85 23.04
N PHE A 434 4.40 25.77 22.20
CA PHE A 434 5.27 26.52 21.31
C PHE A 434 6.19 27.48 22.09
N LYS A 435 5.68 28.14 23.11
CA LYS A 435 6.51 29.03 23.96
C LYS A 435 7.62 28.26 24.67
N GLU A 436 7.36 27.04 25.12
CA GLU A 436 8.41 26.17 25.70
C GLU A 436 9.45 25.75 24.64
N PHE A 437 8.99 25.34 23.44
CA PHE A 437 9.89 25.02 22.32
C PHE A 437 10.80 26.22 21.97
N ILE A 438 10.24 27.41 21.84
CA ILE A 438 11.04 28.63 21.53
C ILE A 438 11.95 29.06 22.68
N LYS A 439 11.55 28.83 23.92
CA LYS A 439 12.42 29.07 25.07
C LYS A 439 13.69 28.22 25.02
N GLU A 440 13.56 26.98 24.55
CA GLU A 440 14.69 26.04 24.44
C GLU A 440 15.50 26.27 23.16
N TYR A 441 14.82 26.42 22.02
CA TYR A 441 15.45 26.39 20.69
C TYR A 441 15.44 27.73 19.95
N GLY A 442 14.77 28.77 20.45
CA GLY A 442 14.58 30.04 19.75
C GLY A 442 15.89 30.75 19.35
N GLN A 443 16.97 30.54 20.10
CA GLN A 443 18.29 31.07 19.74
C GLN A 443 18.85 30.50 18.43
N TYR A 444 18.38 29.32 18.02
CA TYR A 444 18.76 28.61 16.78
C TYR A 444 17.71 28.76 15.66
N CYS A 445 16.62 29.48 15.93
CA CYS A 445 15.57 29.66 14.97
C CYS A 445 15.68 30.98 14.23
N SER A 446 15.43 30.95 12.94
CA SER A 446 15.28 32.14 12.10
C SER A 446 13.81 32.42 11.79
N ASP A 447 13.51 33.63 11.35
CA ASP A 447 12.21 34.02 10.83
C ASP A 447 11.79 33.07 9.67
N GLY A 448 10.54 32.65 9.70
CA GLY A 448 9.98 31.83 8.62
C GLY A 448 9.92 32.59 7.30
N LYS A 449 9.81 31.82 6.21
CA LYS A 449 9.77 32.39 4.86
C LYS A 449 8.44 33.13 4.59
N ALA A 450 8.53 34.33 4.02
CA ALA A 450 7.38 35.21 3.77
C ALA A 450 6.26 34.62 2.90
N TYR A 451 6.54 33.60 2.05
CA TYR A 451 5.51 32.97 1.23
C TYR A 451 4.43 32.25 2.08
N ALA A 452 4.79 31.75 3.24
CA ALA A 452 3.85 31.09 4.12
C ALA A 452 2.82 32.07 4.72
N GLU A 453 3.19 33.34 4.91
CA GLU A 453 2.28 34.39 5.40
C GLU A 453 1.19 34.70 4.37
N ALA A 454 1.54 34.75 3.09
CA ALA A 454 0.60 35.10 2.02
C ALA A 454 -0.35 33.93 1.69
N GLU A 455 0.14 32.70 1.73
CA GLU A 455 -0.61 31.54 1.29
C GLU A 455 -1.52 30.95 2.37
N TYR A 456 -1.10 30.98 3.63
CA TYR A 456 -1.79 30.29 4.73
C TYR A 456 -2.26 31.23 5.86
N GLY A 457 -2.19 32.56 5.68
CA GLY A 457 -2.51 33.54 6.73
C GLY A 457 -1.61 33.43 7.96
N ALA A 458 -0.39 33.00 7.73
CA ALA A 458 0.57 32.67 8.77
C ALA A 458 1.24 33.91 9.33
N VAL A 459 1.61 33.87 10.60
CA VAL A 459 2.50 34.85 11.22
C VAL A 459 3.88 34.20 11.35
N ALA A 460 4.87 34.75 10.66
CA ALA A 460 6.25 34.35 10.91
C ALA A 460 6.60 34.62 12.38
N TRP A 461 7.09 33.57 13.06
CA TRP A 461 7.72 33.83 14.36
C TRP A 461 8.91 34.76 14.13
N LYS A 462 8.98 35.85 14.90
CA LYS A 462 10.09 36.80 14.82
C LYS A 462 10.91 36.71 16.08
N LYS A 463 12.20 36.56 15.92
CA LYS A 463 13.15 36.68 17.00
C LYS A 463 13.10 38.12 17.56
N LYS A 464 12.89 38.23 18.85
CA LYS A 464 12.87 39.53 19.56
C LYS A 464 14.29 40.07 19.74
#